data_48d6252e120f8a4329ec2ce234ea30d5
#
_entry.id   48d6252e120f8a4329ec2ce234ea30d5
#
_cell.length_a   1.000
_cell.length_b   1.000
_cell.length_c   1.000
_cell.angle_alpha   90.00
_cell.angle_beta   90.00
_cell.angle_gamma   90.00
#
_symmetry.space_group_name_H-M   'P 1'
#
loop_
_entity.id
_entity.type
_entity.pdbx_description
1 polymer ?
#
loop_
_entity_poly.entity_id
_entity_poly.type
_entity_poly.pdbx_seq_one_letter_code
_entity_poly.pdbx_strand_id
1 'polypeptide(L)'
;MNESFFEFLWPNPTDGFRAPKWAASQIYYQIFPERFCNGDNALSPKQAVVWGSTPTRENYMGGDIPGIIKQLPYLSDLGITCLYLTPIFEGSSNHKYDTVDYYKIDPQFGTEKELHALITEAHALNIRILLDGVFNHCGFYFPYFQDVVEKGQASQYSRWFFVQSYPIKTDPCTYDCVGHYKWMPKLNLANEAVQNYFTEVGLYWIREFGIDGWRLDVADEMPTKFLEHFAATVKEKYPDALLLGETWGNADRLVSGNRLDCAMNYLFKDAVTDWIAKDKISVSTFDQRINRMLSLYPQETNLRMYNPLDSHDTARFLFSCGNDIARLRLNR
;
A
#
# COMPACT_ATOMS: atom_id res chain seq x y z
N MET A 1 -35.87 -0.98 -22.67
CA MET A 1 -34.66 -0.33 -23.21
C MET A 1 -34.06 0.45 -22.05
N ASN A 2 -33.04 -0.07 -21.42
CA ASN A 2 -32.29 0.69 -20.41
C ASN A 2 -31.31 1.56 -21.19
N GLU A 3 -31.62 2.81 -21.35
CA GLU A 3 -30.70 3.83 -21.77
C GLU A 3 -29.73 4.04 -20.61
N SER A 4 -28.58 3.33 -20.62
CA SER A 4 -27.48 3.64 -19.73
C SER A 4 -26.87 4.96 -20.22
N PHE A 5 -27.32 6.05 -19.63
CA PHE A 5 -26.65 7.32 -19.80
C PHE A 5 -25.21 7.19 -19.30
N PHE A 6 -24.27 7.58 -20.12
CA PHE A 6 -22.87 7.73 -19.74
C PHE A 6 -22.81 8.97 -18.83
N GLU A 7 -22.78 8.75 -17.55
CA GLU A 7 -22.54 9.82 -16.58
C GLU A 7 -21.03 10.09 -16.55
N PHE A 8 -20.60 11.15 -17.24
CA PHE A 8 -19.24 11.65 -17.10
C PHE A 8 -19.12 12.30 -15.73
N LEU A 9 -18.61 11.57 -14.77
CA LEU A 9 -18.33 12.02 -13.41
C LEU A 9 -17.06 12.90 -13.33
N TRP A 10 -16.57 13.38 -14.46
CA TRP A 10 -15.32 14.14 -14.48
C TRP A 10 -15.53 15.51 -13.84
N PRO A 11 -14.84 15.79 -12.75
CA PRO A 11 -14.73 17.15 -12.27
C PRO A 11 -14.06 18.00 -13.35
N ASN A 12 -14.36 19.28 -13.37
CA ASN A 12 -13.74 20.22 -14.27
C ASN A 12 -12.20 20.07 -14.16
N PRO A 13 -11.42 19.99 -15.27
CA PRO A 13 -9.96 19.87 -15.24
C PRO A 13 -9.27 20.96 -14.41
N THR A 14 -9.96 22.06 -14.14
CA THR A 14 -9.48 23.13 -13.26
C THR A 14 -9.63 22.83 -11.76
N ASP A 15 -10.31 21.77 -11.36
CA ASP A 15 -10.55 21.43 -9.97
C ASP A 15 -9.33 20.72 -9.33
N GLY A 16 -8.13 21.18 -9.69
CA GLY A 16 -6.96 21.00 -8.84
C GLY A 16 -6.31 19.63 -8.87
N PHE A 17 -6.27 18.97 -10.04
CA PHE A 17 -5.45 17.76 -10.16
C PHE A 17 -3.98 18.09 -9.89
N ARG A 18 -3.47 17.65 -8.73
CA ARG A 18 -2.12 17.99 -8.24
C ARG A 18 -1.17 16.80 -8.22
N ALA A 19 -1.49 15.74 -8.96
CA ALA A 19 -0.61 14.59 -9.01
C ALA A 19 0.76 14.95 -9.63
N PRO A 20 1.84 14.40 -9.08
CA PRO A 20 3.18 14.69 -9.57
C PRO A 20 3.33 14.20 -11.02
N LYS A 21 4.00 15.02 -11.84
CA LYS A 21 4.19 14.72 -13.27
C LYS A 21 4.99 13.44 -13.49
N TRP A 22 5.97 13.19 -12.62
CA TRP A 22 6.82 12.01 -12.72
C TRP A 22 6.04 10.70 -12.63
N ALA A 23 4.91 10.66 -11.91
CA ALA A 23 4.12 9.45 -11.71
C ALA A 23 3.45 8.88 -12.98
N ALA A 24 3.33 9.69 -14.06
CA ALA A 24 2.64 9.27 -15.29
C ALA A 24 3.40 8.22 -16.14
N SER A 25 4.66 7.95 -15.83
CA SER A 25 5.50 7.05 -16.63
C SER A 25 6.27 6.03 -15.81
N GLN A 26 5.72 5.66 -14.64
CA GLN A 26 6.42 4.76 -13.73
C GLN A 26 6.20 3.29 -14.09
N ILE A 27 7.28 2.53 -13.99
CA ILE A 27 7.27 1.07 -13.98
C ILE A 27 7.51 0.64 -12.54
N TYR A 28 6.44 0.14 -11.92
CA TYR A 28 6.44 -0.20 -10.50
C TYR A 28 6.98 -1.62 -10.27
N TYR A 29 7.69 -1.78 -9.16
CA TYR A 29 8.03 -3.10 -8.61
C TYR A 29 7.66 -3.11 -7.12
N GLN A 30 6.77 -4.04 -6.74
CA GLN A 30 6.42 -4.24 -5.34
C GLN A 30 7.47 -5.12 -4.66
N ILE A 31 7.98 -4.66 -3.53
CA ILE A 31 8.88 -5.44 -2.67
C ILE A 31 8.17 -5.73 -1.34
N PHE A 32 8.12 -7.01 -0.98
CA PHE A 32 7.86 -7.47 0.36
C PHE A 32 9.24 -7.65 1.03
N PRO A 33 9.71 -6.70 1.89
CA PRO A 33 11.11 -6.64 2.32
C PRO A 33 11.61 -7.96 2.92
N GLU A 34 10.83 -8.54 3.81
CA GLU A 34 11.14 -9.81 4.49
C GLU A 34 11.39 -10.97 3.52
N ARG A 35 10.83 -10.92 2.30
CA ARG A 35 10.87 -11.99 1.28
C ARG A 35 11.83 -11.75 0.14
N PHE A 36 12.30 -10.50 -0.05
CA PHE A 36 12.95 -10.11 -1.30
C PHE A 36 14.42 -10.52 -1.38
N CYS A 37 15.23 -10.10 -0.45
CA CYS A 37 16.66 -10.43 -0.42
C CYS A 37 17.23 -10.25 0.99
N ASN A 38 17.95 -11.24 1.47
CA ASN A 38 18.71 -11.15 2.70
C ASN A 38 20.07 -10.51 2.39
N GLY A 39 20.31 -9.32 2.90
CA GLY A 39 21.54 -8.56 2.70
C GLY A 39 22.50 -8.67 3.89
N ASP A 40 21.94 -8.71 5.10
CA ASP A 40 22.69 -8.86 6.35
C ASP A 40 22.06 -9.91 7.26
N ASN A 41 22.67 -11.08 7.33
CA ASN A 41 22.21 -12.18 8.18
C ASN A 41 22.12 -11.83 9.68
N ALA A 42 22.83 -10.79 10.15
CA ALA A 42 22.77 -10.35 11.54
C ALA A 42 21.41 -9.72 11.89
N LEU A 43 20.68 -9.18 10.92
CA LEU A 43 19.33 -8.63 11.07
C LEU A 43 18.25 -9.71 11.08
N SER A 44 18.55 -10.90 10.55
CA SER A 44 17.55 -11.96 10.39
C SER A 44 17.01 -12.42 11.74
N PRO A 45 15.67 -12.61 11.87
CA PRO A 45 15.06 -13.20 13.06
C PRO A 45 15.63 -14.61 13.32
N LYS A 46 15.73 -15.02 14.58
CA LYS A 46 16.24 -16.35 14.97
C LYS A 46 15.50 -17.52 14.32
N GLN A 47 14.22 -17.34 14.02
CA GLN A 47 13.37 -18.33 13.35
C GLN A 47 13.40 -18.25 11.82
N ALA A 48 14.25 -17.41 11.24
CA ALA A 48 14.35 -17.31 9.79
C ALA A 48 14.80 -18.64 9.18
N VAL A 49 14.11 -19.04 8.12
CA VAL A 49 14.52 -20.19 7.30
C VAL A 49 15.57 -19.75 6.28
N VAL A 50 16.22 -20.71 5.65
CA VAL A 50 17.17 -20.41 4.58
C VAL A 50 16.45 -19.64 3.47
N TRP A 51 17.02 -18.49 3.06
CA TRP A 51 16.45 -17.69 1.99
C TRP A 51 16.28 -18.50 0.71
N GLY A 52 15.12 -18.35 0.05
CA GLY A 52 14.74 -19.17 -1.11
C GLY A 52 14.02 -20.48 -0.77
N SER A 53 13.80 -20.78 0.53
CA SER A 53 12.90 -21.87 0.94
C SER A 53 11.47 -21.63 0.50
N THR A 54 10.62 -22.66 0.55
CA THR A 54 9.18 -22.50 0.27
C THR A 54 8.53 -21.52 1.26
N PRO A 55 7.92 -20.42 0.80
CA PRO A 55 7.27 -19.46 1.67
C PRO A 55 5.99 -20.05 2.29
N THR A 56 5.79 -19.79 3.57
CA THR A 56 4.51 -19.98 4.28
C THR A 56 4.05 -18.64 4.86
N ARG A 57 2.84 -18.57 5.38
CA ARG A 57 2.35 -17.34 6.02
C ARG A 57 3.13 -16.96 7.28
N GLU A 58 3.69 -17.95 7.96
CA GLU A 58 4.27 -17.81 9.29
C GLU A 58 5.81 -17.76 9.28
N ASN A 59 6.47 -18.28 8.23
CA ASN A 59 7.93 -18.30 8.21
C ASN A 59 8.56 -16.94 7.89
N TYR A 60 9.81 -16.78 8.25
CA TYR A 60 10.65 -15.63 7.96
C TYR A 60 11.80 -16.06 7.06
N MET A 61 12.13 -15.22 6.07
CA MET A 61 13.28 -15.46 5.17
C MET A 61 14.44 -14.50 5.42
N GLY A 62 14.22 -13.51 6.29
CA GLY A 62 15.25 -12.57 6.71
C GLY A 62 15.66 -11.56 5.62
N GLY A 63 14.76 -11.23 4.70
CA GLY A 63 14.98 -10.13 3.78
C GLY A 63 14.99 -8.79 4.53
N ASP A 64 15.80 -7.84 4.05
CA ASP A 64 16.10 -6.59 4.72
C ASP A 64 16.39 -5.43 3.76
N ILE A 65 16.57 -4.22 4.27
CA ILE A 65 16.91 -3.03 3.49
C ILE A 65 18.29 -3.15 2.83
N PRO A 66 19.35 -3.64 3.51
CA PRO A 66 20.63 -3.92 2.85
C PRO A 66 20.50 -4.85 1.65
N GLY A 67 19.61 -5.84 1.71
CA GLY A 67 19.31 -6.73 0.61
C GLY A 67 18.63 -6.01 -0.56
N ILE A 68 17.72 -5.07 -0.27
CA ILE A 68 17.10 -4.23 -1.32
C ILE A 68 18.17 -3.37 -1.99
N ILE A 69 19.03 -2.70 -1.21
CA ILE A 69 20.14 -1.89 -1.73
C ILE A 69 21.02 -2.71 -2.68
N LYS A 70 21.40 -3.91 -2.27
CA LYS A 70 22.21 -4.83 -3.07
C LYS A 70 21.56 -5.18 -4.41
N GLN A 71 20.24 -5.16 -4.50
CA GLN A 71 19.49 -5.51 -5.71
C GLN A 71 19.07 -4.29 -6.55
N LEU A 72 19.38 -3.05 -6.15
CA LEU A 72 19.07 -1.86 -6.93
C LEU A 72 19.61 -1.90 -8.37
N PRO A 73 20.87 -2.36 -8.62
CA PRO A 73 21.37 -2.49 -9.98
C PRO A 73 20.53 -3.44 -10.85
N TYR A 74 20.11 -4.58 -10.29
CA TYR A 74 19.21 -5.52 -10.98
C TYR A 74 17.85 -4.88 -11.30
N LEU A 75 17.27 -4.15 -10.34
CA LEU A 75 15.98 -3.47 -10.54
C LEU A 75 16.08 -2.36 -11.61
N SER A 76 17.19 -1.62 -11.60
CA SER A 76 17.46 -0.60 -12.62
C SER A 76 17.65 -1.22 -14.01
N ASP A 77 18.40 -2.33 -14.12
CA ASP A 77 18.59 -3.06 -15.37
C ASP A 77 17.28 -3.65 -15.91
N LEU A 78 16.38 -4.04 -15.01
CA LEU A 78 15.03 -4.48 -15.36
C LEU A 78 14.13 -3.33 -15.87
N GLY A 79 14.57 -2.08 -15.73
CA GLY A 79 13.82 -0.88 -16.14
C GLY A 79 12.81 -0.38 -15.12
N ILE A 80 12.95 -0.79 -13.85
CA ILE A 80 12.08 -0.32 -12.77
C ILE A 80 12.41 1.13 -12.44
N THR A 81 11.37 1.95 -12.27
CA THR A 81 11.49 3.37 -11.95
C THR A 81 10.81 3.77 -10.64
N CYS A 82 10.03 2.88 -10.04
CA CYS A 82 9.39 3.10 -8.75
C CYS A 82 9.29 1.81 -7.95
N LEU A 83 9.81 1.81 -6.73
CA LEU A 83 9.64 0.71 -5.77
C LEU A 83 8.50 1.06 -4.82
N TYR A 84 7.57 0.14 -4.66
CA TYR A 84 6.62 0.14 -3.58
C TYR A 84 7.04 -0.92 -2.55
N LEU A 85 7.38 -0.49 -1.35
CA LEU A 85 7.72 -1.35 -0.24
C LEU A 85 6.48 -1.63 0.61
N THR A 86 6.14 -2.91 0.84
CA THR A 86 5.16 -3.24 1.87
C THR A 86 5.67 -2.80 3.24
N PRO A 87 4.86 -2.80 4.33
CA PRO A 87 5.23 -2.10 5.56
C PRO A 87 6.61 -2.43 6.09
N ILE A 88 7.35 -1.40 6.48
CA ILE A 88 8.71 -1.53 7.05
C ILE A 88 8.75 -1.17 8.54
N PHE A 89 7.63 -0.71 9.11
CA PHE A 89 7.57 -0.24 10.48
C PHE A 89 7.52 -1.40 11.48
N GLU A 90 7.89 -1.11 12.75
CA GLU A 90 7.88 -2.11 13.81
C GLU A 90 6.51 -2.77 13.94
N GLY A 91 6.48 -4.10 13.87
CA GLY A 91 5.28 -4.91 13.94
C GLY A 91 5.58 -6.35 14.34
N SER A 92 4.58 -7.07 14.84
CA SER A 92 4.78 -8.41 15.40
C SER A 92 4.87 -9.51 14.34
N SER A 93 4.21 -9.32 13.20
CA SER A 93 4.16 -10.27 12.09
C SER A 93 5.34 -10.13 11.13
N ASN A 94 5.49 -11.08 10.22
CA ASN A 94 6.46 -10.98 9.12
C ASN A 94 6.03 -9.96 8.05
N HIS A 95 4.73 -9.65 7.94
CA HIS A 95 4.17 -8.72 6.95
C HIS A 95 4.06 -7.26 7.44
N LYS A 96 4.14 -7.01 8.75
CA LYS A 96 4.11 -5.69 9.40
C LYS A 96 2.85 -4.85 9.22
N TYR A 97 1.77 -5.39 8.65
CA TYR A 97 0.47 -4.71 8.62
C TYR A 97 -0.15 -4.56 10.02
N ASP A 98 0.36 -5.25 11.02
CA ASP A 98 0.07 -5.06 12.44
C ASP A 98 1.06 -4.07 13.10
N THR A 99 1.19 -2.88 12.54
CA THR A 99 2.15 -1.86 12.94
C THR A 99 1.99 -1.46 14.41
N VAL A 100 3.09 -1.46 15.15
CA VAL A 100 3.15 -1.14 16.58
C VAL A 100 3.76 0.25 16.82
N ASP A 101 4.77 0.63 16.03
CA ASP A 101 5.37 1.96 16.11
C ASP A 101 5.57 2.52 14.68
N TYR A 102 4.84 3.60 14.37
CA TYR A 102 4.86 4.22 13.05
C TYR A 102 6.06 5.14 12.81
N TYR A 103 6.90 5.35 13.82
CA TYR A 103 8.11 6.17 13.73
C TYR A 103 9.39 5.36 13.79
N LYS A 104 9.27 4.02 13.84
CA LYS A 104 10.43 3.12 13.87
C LYS A 104 10.40 2.13 12.72
N ILE A 105 11.56 1.96 12.11
CA ILE A 105 11.81 0.83 11.21
C ILE A 105 11.90 -0.44 12.07
N ASP A 106 11.30 -1.54 11.60
CA ASP A 106 11.44 -2.82 12.27
C ASP A 106 12.93 -3.24 12.31
N PRO A 107 13.46 -3.61 13.48
CA PRO A 107 14.88 -3.94 13.63
C PRO A 107 15.39 -5.04 12.69
N GLN A 108 14.50 -5.94 12.23
CA GLN A 108 14.87 -6.97 11.25
C GLN A 108 15.11 -6.43 9.84
N PHE A 109 14.66 -5.21 9.54
CA PHE A 109 14.89 -4.59 8.23
C PHE A 109 16.11 -3.68 8.21
N GLY A 110 16.63 -3.26 9.36
CA GLY A 110 17.76 -2.35 9.47
C GLY A 110 17.41 -1.11 10.29
N THR A 111 18.14 -0.05 10.04
CA THR A 111 18.05 1.21 10.76
C THR A 111 17.70 2.38 9.83
N GLU A 112 17.54 3.56 10.40
CA GLU A 112 17.37 4.80 9.67
C GLU A 112 18.50 5.06 8.67
N LYS A 113 19.75 4.65 9.04
CA LYS A 113 20.92 4.81 8.18
C LYS A 113 20.79 3.97 6.90
N GLU A 114 20.36 2.73 7.01
CA GLU A 114 20.12 1.87 5.84
C GLU A 114 18.99 2.39 4.98
N LEU A 115 17.90 2.94 5.58
CA LEU A 115 16.82 3.54 4.80
C LEU A 115 17.29 4.80 4.05
N HIS A 116 18.06 5.68 4.68
CA HIS A 116 18.66 6.83 4.00
C HIS A 116 19.58 6.40 2.83
N ALA A 117 20.37 5.33 3.03
CA ALA A 117 21.21 4.79 1.97
C ALA A 117 20.36 4.25 0.82
N LEU A 118 19.30 3.46 1.11
CA LEU A 118 18.38 2.95 0.12
C LEU A 118 17.79 4.05 -0.75
N ILE A 119 17.25 5.10 -0.13
CA ILE A 119 16.61 6.20 -0.84
C ILE A 119 17.62 6.97 -1.68
N THR A 120 18.82 7.25 -1.13
CA THR A 120 19.88 7.96 -1.84
C THR A 120 20.34 7.17 -3.06
N GLU A 121 20.61 5.87 -2.92
CA GLU A 121 21.08 5.02 -4.01
C GLU A 121 19.98 4.76 -5.06
N ALA A 122 18.72 4.59 -4.63
CA ALA A 122 17.59 4.48 -5.53
C ALA A 122 17.41 5.75 -6.38
N HIS A 123 17.44 6.92 -5.75
CA HIS A 123 17.34 8.20 -6.46
C HIS A 123 18.49 8.42 -7.44
N ALA A 124 19.72 8.00 -7.10
CA ALA A 124 20.87 8.05 -8.03
C ALA A 124 20.65 7.20 -9.29
N LEU A 125 19.81 6.17 -9.20
CA LEU A 125 19.39 5.31 -10.33
C LEU A 125 18.05 5.77 -10.96
N ASN A 126 17.53 6.93 -10.59
CA ASN A 126 16.20 7.44 -10.98
C ASN A 126 15.03 6.52 -10.58
N ILE A 127 15.18 5.78 -9.48
CA ILE A 127 14.13 4.93 -8.91
C ILE A 127 13.50 5.66 -7.73
N ARG A 128 12.16 5.82 -7.76
CA ARG A 128 11.35 6.41 -6.70
C ARG A 128 11.00 5.38 -5.64
N ILE A 129 10.76 5.84 -4.40
CA ILE A 129 10.41 4.96 -3.27
C ILE A 129 9.07 5.38 -2.68
N LEU A 130 8.11 4.44 -2.67
CA LEU A 130 6.85 4.56 -1.95
C LEU A 130 6.86 3.63 -0.74
N LEU A 131 6.43 4.14 0.40
CA LEU A 131 6.18 3.32 1.60
C LEU A 131 4.69 2.98 1.73
N ASP A 132 4.40 1.95 2.52
CA ASP A 132 3.04 1.52 2.83
C ASP A 132 2.52 2.22 4.09
N GLY A 133 1.46 2.99 3.94
CA GLY A 133 0.77 3.70 5.01
C GLY A 133 -0.40 2.88 5.56
N VAL A 134 -0.15 2.08 6.58
CA VAL A 134 -1.17 1.29 7.27
C VAL A 134 -1.92 2.18 8.26
N PHE A 135 -2.78 3.07 7.76
CA PHE A 135 -3.45 4.10 8.58
C PHE A 135 -4.92 3.79 8.90
N ASN A 136 -5.49 2.74 8.26
CA ASN A 136 -6.86 2.30 8.55
C ASN A 136 -6.96 1.54 9.89
N HIS A 137 -5.90 0.86 10.30
CA HIS A 137 -5.81 0.03 11.50
C HIS A 137 -4.37 0.06 12.04
N CYS A 138 -4.17 -0.50 13.21
CA CYS A 138 -2.84 -0.68 13.80
C CYS A 138 -2.66 -2.11 14.30
N GLY A 139 -1.49 -2.45 14.82
CA GLY A 139 -1.28 -3.69 15.54
C GLY A 139 -1.94 -3.68 16.92
N PHE A 140 -2.30 -4.86 17.42
CA PHE A 140 -2.86 -5.00 18.76
C PHE A 140 -1.95 -4.41 19.84
N TYR A 141 -0.63 -4.53 19.67
CA TYR A 141 0.38 -4.02 20.62
C TYR A 141 0.74 -2.54 20.41
N PHE A 142 0.02 -1.82 19.54
CA PHE A 142 0.17 -0.37 19.41
C PHE A 142 -0.06 0.30 20.78
N PRO A 143 0.89 1.13 21.28
CA PRO A 143 0.86 1.62 22.67
C PRO A 143 -0.44 2.30 23.07
N TYR A 144 -1.06 3.05 22.17
CA TYR A 144 -2.33 3.73 22.46
C TYR A 144 -3.51 2.76 22.55
N PHE A 145 -3.47 1.63 21.81
CA PHE A 145 -4.45 0.58 21.97
C PHE A 145 -4.22 -0.20 23.28
N GLN A 146 -2.96 -0.45 23.65
CA GLN A 146 -2.64 -1.09 24.93
C GLN A 146 -3.08 -0.25 26.14
N ASP A 147 -2.98 1.07 26.07
CA ASP A 147 -3.56 1.96 27.10
C ASP A 147 -5.08 1.77 27.22
N VAL A 148 -5.80 1.57 26.08
CA VAL A 148 -7.23 1.26 26.10
C VAL A 148 -7.50 -0.15 26.65
N VAL A 149 -6.66 -1.13 26.37
CA VAL A 149 -6.75 -2.49 26.95
C VAL A 149 -6.63 -2.43 28.48
N GLU A 150 -5.67 -1.65 28.99
CA GLU A 150 -5.38 -1.52 30.42
C GLU A 150 -6.44 -0.69 31.17
N LYS A 151 -6.76 0.52 30.64
CA LYS A 151 -7.57 1.52 31.34
C LYS A 151 -9.04 1.51 30.93
N GLY A 152 -9.38 0.76 29.90
CA GLY A 152 -10.75 0.70 29.39
C GLY A 152 -11.26 2.06 28.94
N GLN A 153 -12.49 2.38 29.33
CA GLN A 153 -13.14 3.65 28.98
C GLN A 153 -12.45 4.87 29.59
N ALA A 154 -11.64 4.71 30.64
CA ALA A 154 -10.88 5.81 31.27
C ALA A 154 -9.62 6.21 30.47
N SER A 155 -9.23 5.43 29.48
CA SER A 155 -8.12 5.80 28.59
C SER A 155 -8.45 7.07 27.79
N GLN A 156 -7.48 7.99 27.70
CA GLN A 156 -7.59 9.17 26.85
C GLN A 156 -7.67 8.80 25.37
N TYR A 157 -7.23 7.60 24.98
CA TYR A 157 -7.25 7.04 23.63
C TYR A 157 -8.50 6.19 23.35
N SER A 158 -9.45 6.06 24.31
CA SER A 158 -10.65 5.23 24.12
C SER A 158 -11.45 5.59 22.87
N ARG A 159 -11.43 6.85 22.43
CA ARG A 159 -12.10 7.33 21.22
C ARG A 159 -11.27 7.20 19.93
N TRP A 160 -10.04 6.70 20.02
CA TRP A 160 -9.19 6.42 18.88
C TRP A 160 -9.58 5.15 18.15
N PHE A 161 -10.38 4.32 18.82
CA PHE A 161 -10.79 3.01 18.34
C PHE A 161 -12.31 2.86 18.44
N PHE A 162 -12.85 1.89 17.73
CA PHE A 162 -14.27 1.52 17.81
C PHE A 162 -14.43 0.36 18.79
N VAL A 163 -14.72 0.68 20.05
CA VAL A 163 -14.88 -0.31 21.13
C VAL A 163 -16.36 -0.50 21.41
N GLN A 164 -16.83 -1.73 21.37
CA GLN A 164 -18.23 -2.12 21.58
C GLN A 164 -18.54 -2.35 23.06
N SER A 165 -17.59 -2.91 23.81
CA SER A 165 -17.74 -3.13 25.26
C SER A 165 -16.39 -3.30 25.95
N TYR A 166 -16.38 -3.06 27.26
CA TYR A 166 -15.22 -3.23 28.14
C TYR A 166 -15.46 -4.36 29.15
N PRO A 167 -14.42 -5.07 29.64
CA PRO A 167 -13.02 -4.90 29.23
C PRO A 167 -12.78 -5.34 27.77
N ILE A 168 -11.67 -4.87 27.17
CA ILE A 168 -11.24 -5.30 25.85
C ILE A 168 -10.99 -6.82 25.86
N LYS A 169 -11.59 -7.53 24.90
CA LYS A 169 -11.43 -8.97 24.71
C LYS A 169 -11.19 -9.27 23.23
N THR A 170 -10.38 -10.29 22.98
CA THR A 170 -10.12 -10.82 21.62
C THR A 170 -11.03 -12.00 21.28
N ASP A 171 -11.72 -12.60 22.28
CA ASP A 171 -12.66 -13.70 22.09
C ASP A 171 -13.75 -13.69 23.19
N PRO A 172 -15.01 -13.39 22.86
CA PRO A 172 -15.41 -12.72 21.61
C PRO A 172 -14.77 -11.33 21.50
N CYS A 173 -14.47 -10.91 20.26
CA CYS A 173 -13.85 -9.61 20.03
C CYS A 173 -14.81 -8.47 20.40
N THR A 174 -14.33 -7.50 21.22
CA THR A 174 -15.13 -6.39 21.73
C THR A 174 -14.79 -5.05 21.10
N TYR A 175 -14.08 -5.03 19.99
CA TYR A 175 -13.69 -3.87 19.22
C TYR A 175 -13.69 -4.17 17.73
N ASP A 176 -13.79 -3.14 16.89
CA ASP A 176 -13.70 -3.30 15.45
C ASP A 176 -12.25 -3.54 15.02
N CYS A 177 -12.09 -4.35 13.98
CA CYS A 177 -10.80 -4.66 13.39
C CYS A 177 -10.93 -4.70 11.86
N VAL A 178 -9.80 -4.63 11.15
CA VAL A 178 -9.81 -4.80 9.70
C VAL A 178 -10.24 -6.24 9.36
N GLY A 179 -11.25 -6.37 8.51
CA GLY A 179 -11.82 -7.68 8.20
C GLY A 179 -12.23 -8.45 9.47
N HIS A 180 -11.61 -9.60 9.70
CA HIS A 180 -11.83 -10.46 10.87
C HIS A 180 -10.55 -10.65 11.72
N TYR A 181 -9.55 -9.79 11.49
CA TYR A 181 -8.22 -9.93 12.09
C TYR A 181 -8.14 -9.21 13.44
N LYS A 182 -8.53 -9.88 14.51
CA LYS A 182 -8.55 -9.35 15.90
C LYS A 182 -7.21 -8.74 16.36
N TRP A 183 -6.11 -9.08 15.73
CA TRP A 183 -4.80 -8.50 16.03
C TRP A 183 -4.53 -7.17 15.32
N MET A 184 -5.49 -6.67 14.54
CA MET A 184 -5.41 -5.41 13.81
C MET A 184 -6.61 -4.51 14.10
N PRO A 185 -6.64 -3.85 15.29
CA PRO A 185 -7.71 -2.94 15.70
C PRO A 185 -7.91 -1.78 14.72
N LYS A 186 -9.16 -1.48 14.38
CA LYS A 186 -9.53 -0.39 13.48
C LYS A 186 -9.38 0.96 14.16
N LEU A 187 -8.74 1.91 13.45
CA LEU A 187 -8.55 3.28 13.90
C LEU A 187 -9.75 4.15 13.56
N ASN A 188 -10.16 5.01 14.48
CA ASN A 188 -11.21 5.98 14.27
C ASN A 188 -10.66 7.23 13.58
N LEU A 189 -10.47 7.16 12.27
CA LEU A 189 -9.99 8.26 11.44
C LEU A 189 -11.00 9.43 11.33
N ALA A 190 -12.19 9.36 11.93
CA ALA A 190 -13.07 10.50 12.10
C ALA A 190 -12.69 11.36 13.33
N ASN A 191 -11.85 10.85 14.22
CA ASN A 191 -11.33 11.56 15.39
C ASN A 191 -10.17 12.47 14.96
N GLU A 192 -10.24 13.75 15.27
CA GLU A 192 -9.26 14.76 14.87
C GLU A 192 -7.84 14.46 15.38
N ALA A 193 -7.70 13.97 16.62
CA ALA A 193 -6.39 13.61 17.17
C ALA A 193 -5.76 12.42 16.41
N VAL A 194 -6.57 11.46 15.96
CA VAL A 194 -6.11 10.34 15.12
C VAL A 194 -5.71 10.84 13.74
N GLN A 195 -6.51 11.73 13.12
CA GLN A 195 -6.18 12.34 11.84
C GLN A 195 -4.84 13.08 11.91
N ASN A 196 -4.65 13.93 12.92
CA ASN A 196 -3.44 14.71 13.11
C ASN A 196 -2.22 13.80 13.33
N TYR A 197 -2.36 12.73 14.11
CA TYR A 197 -1.28 11.77 14.35
C TYR A 197 -0.83 11.11 13.04
N PHE A 198 -1.75 10.53 12.26
CA PHE A 198 -1.38 9.84 11.03
C PHE A 198 -0.96 10.78 9.89
N THR A 199 -1.47 12.01 9.89
CA THR A 199 -0.99 13.05 8.98
C THR A 199 0.46 13.43 9.30
N GLU A 200 0.82 13.58 10.59
CA GLU A 200 2.20 13.86 10.98
C GLU A 200 3.13 12.66 10.68
N VAL A 201 2.67 11.43 10.87
CA VAL A 201 3.42 10.23 10.40
C VAL A 201 3.70 10.34 8.90
N GLY A 202 2.69 10.68 8.10
CA GLY A 202 2.85 10.85 6.66
C GLY A 202 3.87 11.92 6.29
N LEU A 203 3.86 13.05 6.98
CA LEU A 203 4.81 14.15 6.77
C LEU A 203 6.22 13.79 7.26
N TYR A 204 6.34 13.10 8.39
CA TYR A 204 7.62 12.73 9.00
C TYR A 204 8.51 11.97 8.03
N TRP A 205 8.03 10.87 7.45
CA TRP A 205 8.83 10.03 6.56
C TRP A 205 9.24 10.73 5.26
N ILE A 206 8.38 11.62 4.72
CA ILE A 206 8.75 12.45 3.57
C ILE A 206 9.83 13.45 3.97
N ARG A 207 9.67 14.13 5.11
CA ARG A 207 10.58 15.17 5.60
C ARG A 207 11.95 14.63 5.95
N GLU A 208 11.98 13.56 6.77
CA GLU A 208 13.23 13.05 7.34
C GLU A 208 13.98 12.16 6.34
N PHE A 209 13.29 11.39 5.53
CA PHE A 209 13.92 10.39 4.67
C PHE A 209 13.86 10.73 3.18
N GLY A 210 12.97 11.60 2.75
CA GLY A 210 12.82 11.96 1.34
C GLY A 210 12.17 10.87 0.51
N ILE A 211 11.24 10.10 1.08
CA ILE A 211 10.42 9.16 0.29
C ILE A 211 9.57 9.92 -0.71
N ASP A 212 9.24 9.30 -1.84
CA ASP A 212 8.53 9.95 -2.95
C ASP A 212 7.00 9.86 -2.81
N GLY A 213 6.50 9.20 -1.77
CA GLY A 213 5.07 9.13 -1.50
C GLY A 213 4.63 7.91 -0.72
N TRP A 214 3.32 7.71 -0.71
CA TRP A 214 2.64 6.71 0.08
C TRP A 214 1.71 5.84 -0.78
N ARG A 215 1.69 4.55 -0.50
CA ARG A 215 0.56 3.69 -0.82
C ARG A 215 -0.27 3.54 0.46
N LEU A 216 -1.53 3.97 0.44
CA LEU A 216 -2.42 3.85 1.60
C LEU A 216 -3.14 2.50 1.57
N ASP A 217 -2.87 1.70 2.59
CA ASP A 217 -3.47 0.39 2.81
C ASP A 217 -4.96 0.49 3.14
N VAL A 218 -5.77 -0.39 2.56
CA VAL A 218 -7.23 -0.42 2.78
C VAL A 218 -7.89 0.97 2.62
N ALA A 219 -7.48 1.74 1.61
CA ALA A 219 -7.97 3.10 1.41
C ALA A 219 -9.49 3.17 1.18
N ASP A 220 -10.11 2.09 0.72
CA ASP A 220 -11.56 1.96 0.57
C ASP A 220 -12.33 2.10 1.89
N GLU A 221 -11.72 1.76 3.01
CA GLU A 221 -12.35 1.85 4.34
C GLU A 221 -12.06 3.16 5.06
N MET A 222 -11.14 4.00 4.55
CA MET A 222 -10.78 5.28 5.15
C MET A 222 -11.88 6.32 4.90
N PRO A 223 -12.26 7.15 5.91
CA PRO A 223 -13.21 8.23 5.71
C PRO A 223 -12.70 9.23 4.66
N THR A 224 -13.58 9.68 3.78
CA THR A 224 -13.28 10.68 2.74
C THR A 224 -12.65 11.95 3.32
N LYS A 225 -13.16 12.43 4.46
CA LYS A 225 -12.60 13.63 5.14
C LYS A 225 -11.16 13.44 5.59
N PHE A 226 -10.79 12.24 6.04
CA PHE A 226 -9.39 11.95 6.35
C PHE A 226 -8.52 11.99 5.10
N LEU A 227 -8.95 11.35 4.01
CA LEU A 227 -8.20 11.35 2.75
C LEU A 227 -8.01 12.77 2.21
N GLU A 228 -9.04 13.62 2.27
CA GLU A 228 -8.98 15.03 1.87
C GLU A 228 -8.02 15.84 2.75
N HIS A 229 -8.10 15.67 4.07
CA HIS A 229 -7.21 16.34 5.03
C HIS A 229 -5.75 15.90 4.84
N PHE A 230 -5.51 14.59 4.77
CA PHE A 230 -4.19 14.03 4.56
C PHE A 230 -3.56 14.51 3.25
N ALA A 231 -4.30 14.39 2.15
CA ALA A 231 -3.82 14.83 0.84
C ALA A 231 -3.56 16.33 0.80
N ALA A 232 -4.45 17.16 1.32
CA ALA A 232 -4.27 18.61 1.35
C ALA A 232 -3.01 18.99 2.12
N THR A 233 -2.82 18.40 3.33
CA THR A 233 -1.68 18.72 4.19
C THR A 233 -0.34 18.24 3.62
N VAL A 234 -0.32 17.02 3.04
CA VAL A 234 0.89 16.50 2.39
C VAL A 234 1.23 17.34 1.15
N LYS A 235 0.24 17.62 0.28
CA LYS A 235 0.48 18.34 -0.98
C LYS A 235 0.84 19.81 -0.78
N GLU A 236 0.38 20.43 0.28
CA GLU A 236 0.79 21.80 0.63
C GLU A 236 2.30 21.90 0.87
N LYS A 237 2.89 20.90 1.54
CA LYS A 237 4.31 20.88 1.90
C LYS A 237 5.18 20.14 0.87
N TYR A 238 4.64 19.09 0.28
CA TYR A 238 5.34 18.19 -0.63
C TYR A 238 4.48 17.93 -1.88
N PRO A 239 4.35 18.88 -2.80
CA PRO A 239 3.47 18.76 -3.97
C PRO A 239 3.85 17.61 -4.90
N ASP A 240 5.12 17.21 -4.89
CA ASP A 240 5.64 16.10 -5.71
C ASP A 240 5.55 14.72 -5.01
N ALA A 241 5.02 14.62 -3.80
CA ALA A 241 4.77 13.33 -3.17
C ALA A 241 3.57 12.64 -3.81
N LEU A 242 3.71 11.37 -4.22
CA LEU A 242 2.61 10.58 -4.77
C LEU A 242 1.75 9.97 -3.65
N LEU A 243 0.44 10.10 -3.79
CA LEU A 243 -0.54 9.48 -2.90
C LEU A 243 -1.35 8.44 -3.69
N LEU A 244 -1.02 7.17 -3.48
CA LEU A 244 -1.63 6.02 -4.13
C LEU A 244 -2.51 5.27 -3.13
N GLY A 245 -3.76 4.95 -3.50
CA GLY A 245 -4.67 4.21 -2.63
C GLY A 245 -4.84 2.76 -3.06
N GLU A 246 -4.97 1.86 -2.09
CA GLU A 246 -5.44 0.53 -2.39
C GLU A 246 -6.96 0.53 -2.55
N THR A 247 -7.43 -0.07 -3.64
CA THR A 247 -8.85 -0.39 -3.88
C THR A 247 -8.96 -1.65 -4.72
N TRP A 248 -9.96 -2.47 -4.44
CA TRP A 248 -10.22 -3.70 -5.19
C TRP A 248 -11.21 -3.53 -6.35
N GLY A 249 -11.74 -2.33 -6.52
CA GLY A 249 -12.78 -2.03 -7.50
C GLY A 249 -12.61 -0.69 -8.19
N ASN A 250 -13.72 0.03 -8.29
CA ASN A 250 -13.72 1.38 -8.83
C ASN A 250 -13.08 2.36 -7.84
N ALA A 251 -12.02 3.03 -8.28
CA ALA A 251 -11.27 3.99 -7.48
C ALA A 251 -11.88 5.40 -7.44
N ASP A 252 -13.03 5.66 -8.08
CA ASP A 252 -13.58 7.01 -8.22
C ASP A 252 -13.66 7.75 -6.88
N ARG A 253 -14.15 7.09 -5.83
CA ARG A 253 -14.21 7.66 -4.49
C ARG A 253 -12.84 8.08 -3.93
N LEU A 254 -11.77 7.44 -4.34
CA LEU A 254 -10.41 7.72 -3.87
C LEU A 254 -9.73 8.83 -4.66
N VAL A 255 -9.94 8.86 -5.99
CA VAL A 255 -9.20 9.72 -6.91
C VAL A 255 -9.98 10.95 -7.38
N SER A 256 -11.28 11.04 -7.07
CA SER A 256 -12.06 12.24 -7.35
C SER A 256 -11.91 13.31 -6.26
N GLY A 257 -12.01 14.57 -6.61
CA GLY A 257 -11.75 15.68 -5.70
C GLY A 257 -10.26 15.81 -5.32
N ASN A 258 -9.99 16.42 -4.18
CA ASN A 258 -8.62 16.64 -3.68
C ASN A 258 -8.17 15.51 -2.73
N ARG A 259 -8.30 14.26 -3.13
CA ARG A 259 -7.96 13.09 -2.32
C ARG A 259 -6.63 12.49 -2.76
N LEU A 260 -6.67 11.30 -3.34
CA LEU A 260 -5.46 10.59 -3.78
C LEU A 260 -5.18 10.84 -5.27
N ASP A 261 -3.94 10.71 -5.66
CA ASP A 261 -3.50 10.95 -7.04
C ASP A 261 -3.87 9.80 -7.98
N CYS A 262 -3.83 8.58 -7.48
CA CYS A 262 -4.10 7.34 -8.22
C CYS A 262 -4.42 6.19 -7.26
N ALA A 263 -4.66 5.01 -7.83
CA ALA A 263 -4.96 3.81 -7.06
C ALA A 263 -4.34 2.56 -7.69
N MET A 264 -4.31 1.47 -6.91
CA MET A 264 -4.00 0.13 -7.42
C MET A 264 -5.17 -0.34 -8.31
N ASN A 265 -4.87 -0.56 -9.59
CA ASN A 265 -5.87 -0.83 -10.62
C ASN A 265 -6.16 -2.33 -10.75
N TYR A 266 -6.88 -2.89 -9.80
CA TYR A 266 -7.28 -4.30 -9.87
C TYR A 266 -8.27 -4.60 -10.97
N LEU A 267 -9.00 -3.61 -11.50
CA LEU A 267 -9.85 -3.80 -12.69
C LEU A 267 -9.00 -4.18 -13.92
N PHE A 268 -7.83 -3.54 -14.08
CA PHE A 268 -6.85 -3.92 -15.11
C PHE A 268 -6.35 -5.34 -14.88
N LYS A 269 -5.88 -5.63 -13.66
CA LYS A 269 -5.38 -6.96 -13.28
C LYS A 269 -6.40 -8.06 -13.60
N ASP A 270 -7.65 -7.85 -13.24
CA ASP A 270 -8.71 -8.85 -13.43
C ASP A 270 -9.01 -9.06 -14.90
N ALA A 271 -9.06 -7.98 -15.71
CA ALA A 271 -9.27 -8.09 -17.15
C ALA A 271 -8.14 -8.88 -17.82
N VAL A 272 -6.87 -8.56 -17.50
CA VAL A 272 -5.68 -9.24 -18.02
C VAL A 272 -5.64 -10.70 -17.55
N THR A 273 -5.90 -10.95 -16.28
CA THR A 273 -5.90 -12.31 -15.72
C THR A 273 -6.98 -13.19 -16.38
N ASP A 274 -8.19 -12.67 -16.54
CA ASP A 274 -9.29 -13.44 -17.14
C ASP A 274 -9.06 -13.71 -18.62
N TRP A 275 -8.43 -12.80 -19.35
CA TRP A 275 -8.17 -12.97 -20.78
C TRP A 275 -6.92 -13.82 -21.03
N ILE A 276 -5.74 -13.38 -20.52
CA ILE A 276 -4.45 -14.00 -20.89
C ILE A 276 -4.14 -15.22 -20.03
N ALA A 277 -4.29 -15.12 -18.71
CA ALA A 277 -3.89 -16.20 -17.82
C ALA A 277 -4.92 -17.36 -17.82
N LYS A 278 -6.21 -17.04 -17.81
CA LYS A 278 -7.26 -18.03 -17.57
C LYS A 278 -8.11 -18.37 -18.81
N ASP A 279 -7.96 -17.61 -19.91
CA ASP A 279 -8.74 -17.79 -21.15
C ASP A 279 -10.27 -17.84 -20.92
N LYS A 280 -10.73 -17.01 -19.96
CA LYS A 280 -12.15 -17.00 -19.51
C LYS A 280 -13.03 -16.08 -20.33
N ILE A 281 -12.44 -15.09 -20.99
CA ILE A 281 -13.18 -14.06 -21.73
C ILE A 281 -12.63 -13.91 -23.14
N SER A 282 -13.49 -13.49 -24.07
CA SER A 282 -13.10 -13.19 -25.44
C SER A 282 -12.28 -11.87 -25.51
N VAL A 283 -11.55 -11.69 -26.62
CA VAL A 283 -10.85 -10.44 -26.93
C VAL A 283 -11.81 -9.24 -26.89
N SER A 284 -13.03 -9.40 -27.44
CA SER A 284 -14.04 -8.35 -27.42
C SER A 284 -14.48 -7.99 -25.99
N THR A 285 -14.64 -8.99 -25.12
CA THR A 285 -14.97 -8.71 -23.70
C THR A 285 -13.81 -8.05 -22.97
N PHE A 286 -12.58 -8.43 -23.27
CA PHE A 286 -11.39 -7.78 -22.73
C PHE A 286 -11.33 -6.31 -23.17
N ASP A 287 -11.48 -6.04 -24.46
CA ASP A 287 -11.51 -4.68 -25.01
C ASP A 287 -12.59 -3.80 -24.36
N GLN A 288 -13.81 -4.34 -24.21
CA GLN A 288 -14.89 -3.65 -23.51
C GLN A 288 -14.55 -3.33 -22.05
N ARG A 289 -13.91 -4.26 -21.31
CA ARG A 289 -13.51 -4.03 -19.91
C ARG A 289 -12.44 -2.95 -19.82
N ILE A 290 -11.44 -2.97 -20.70
CA ILE A 290 -10.37 -1.96 -20.73
C ILE A 290 -10.92 -0.59 -21.10
N ASN A 291 -11.76 -0.49 -22.14
CA ASN A 291 -12.35 0.78 -22.53
C ASN A 291 -13.28 1.35 -21.43
N ARG A 292 -14.07 0.48 -20.76
CA ARG A 292 -14.87 0.89 -19.60
C ARG A 292 -13.99 1.41 -18.47
N MET A 293 -12.92 0.71 -18.12
CA MET A 293 -11.97 1.13 -17.08
C MET A 293 -11.36 2.49 -17.42
N LEU A 294 -10.87 2.68 -18.66
CA LEU A 294 -10.30 3.95 -19.10
C LEU A 294 -11.31 5.11 -19.08
N SER A 295 -12.61 4.82 -19.22
CA SER A 295 -13.66 5.83 -19.17
C SER A 295 -14.11 6.22 -17.75
N LEU A 296 -13.66 5.47 -16.71
CA LEU A 296 -14.02 5.78 -15.31
C LEU A 296 -13.31 7.02 -14.77
N TYR A 297 -12.12 7.33 -15.29
CA TYR A 297 -11.26 8.37 -14.74
C TYR A 297 -10.77 9.33 -15.83
N PRO A 298 -10.39 10.57 -15.46
CA PRO A 298 -9.66 11.46 -16.36
C PRO A 298 -8.38 10.80 -16.90
N GLN A 299 -7.96 11.18 -18.11
CA GLN A 299 -6.75 10.64 -18.72
C GLN A 299 -5.52 10.78 -17.80
N GLU A 300 -5.40 11.91 -17.12
CA GLU A 300 -4.31 12.19 -16.18
C GLU A 300 -4.25 11.18 -15.04
N THR A 301 -5.39 10.77 -14.50
CA THR A 301 -5.48 9.71 -13.49
C THR A 301 -5.12 8.36 -14.08
N ASN A 302 -5.69 8.02 -15.24
CA ASN A 302 -5.40 6.73 -15.90
C ASN A 302 -3.89 6.54 -16.15
N LEU A 303 -3.17 7.61 -16.55
CA LEU A 303 -1.72 7.57 -16.78
C LEU A 303 -0.89 7.32 -15.52
N ARG A 304 -1.46 7.49 -14.34
CA ARG A 304 -0.77 7.34 -13.05
C ARG A 304 -1.21 6.12 -12.24
N MET A 305 -2.24 5.41 -12.72
CA MET A 305 -2.70 4.19 -12.05
C MET A 305 -1.57 3.17 -11.92
N TYR A 306 -1.46 2.57 -10.75
CA TYR A 306 -0.63 1.40 -10.55
C TYR A 306 -1.35 0.17 -11.11
N ASN A 307 -0.90 -0.34 -12.24
CA ASN A 307 -1.50 -1.48 -12.96
C ASN A 307 -0.78 -2.79 -12.60
N PRO A 308 -1.13 -3.47 -11.50
CA PRO A 308 -0.49 -4.72 -11.11
C PRO A 308 -0.94 -5.87 -12.02
N LEU A 309 -0.10 -6.88 -12.21
CA LEU A 309 -0.50 -8.21 -12.68
C LEU A 309 -0.82 -9.12 -11.48
N ASP A 310 -0.06 -8.96 -10.43
CA ASP A 310 -0.30 -9.58 -9.12
C ASP A 310 0.19 -8.67 -7.98
N SER A 311 -0.04 -9.10 -6.75
CA SER A 311 0.46 -8.45 -5.54
C SER A 311 0.69 -9.52 -4.45
N HIS A 312 1.14 -9.09 -3.27
CA HIS A 312 1.30 -9.97 -2.12
C HIS A 312 -0.05 -10.55 -1.61
N ASP A 313 -1.19 -9.93 -1.98
CA ASP A 313 -2.55 -10.37 -1.61
C ASP A 313 -3.20 -11.29 -2.63
N THR A 314 -2.56 -11.49 -3.78
CA THR A 314 -3.12 -12.27 -4.88
C THR A 314 -2.22 -13.42 -5.30
N ALA A 315 -2.80 -14.40 -6.01
CA ALA A 315 -1.98 -15.44 -6.64
C ALA A 315 -1.00 -14.81 -7.65
N ARG A 316 0.23 -15.33 -7.70
CA ARG A 316 1.21 -14.93 -8.70
C ARG A 316 0.65 -15.11 -10.11
N PHE A 317 0.92 -14.14 -10.98
CA PHE A 317 0.38 -14.16 -12.34
C PHE A 317 0.85 -15.41 -13.11
N LEU A 318 2.11 -15.83 -12.96
CA LEU A 318 2.62 -17.08 -13.53
C LEU A 318 1.83 -18.31 -13.06
N PHE A 319 1.47 -18.37 -11.76
CA PHE A 319 0.62 -19.43 -11.24
C PHE A 319 -0.78 -19.40 -11.89
N SER A 320 -1.36 -18.22 -12.08
CA SER A 320 -2.64 -18.03 -12.77
C SER A 320 -2.57 -18.44 -14.23
N CYS A 321 -1.39 -18.35 -14.87
CA CYS A 321 -1.12 -18.88 -16.21
C CYS A 321 -0.91 -20.41 -16.26
N GLY A 322 -1.11 -21.13 -15.16
CA GLY A 322 -0.82 -22.57 -15.08
C GLY A 322 0.67 -22.89 -15.14
N ASN A 323 1.55 -21.95 -14.70
CA ASN A 323 3.01 -21.99 -14.83
C ASN A 323 3.52 -22.01 -16.29
N ASP A 324 2.71 -21.60 -17.24
CA ASP A 324 3.09 -21.42 -18.65
C ASP A 324 3.83 -20.09 -18.85
N ILE A 325 5.15 -20.18 -19.08
CA ILE A 325 6.02 -19.03 -19.32
C ILE A 325 5.65 -18.32 -20.63
N ALA A 326 5.15 -19.02 -21.64
CA ALA A 326 4.76 -18.40 -22.90
C ALA A 326 3.56 -17.48 -22.68
N ARG A 327 2.56 -17.90 -21.92
CA ARG A 327 1.42 -17.04 -21.52
C ARG A 327 1.88 -15.84 -20.70
N LEU A 328 2.81 -16.02 -19.75
CA LEU A 328 3.38 -14.91 -18.99
C LEU A 328 4.06 -13.87 -19.92
N ARG A 329 4.76 -14.31 -20.94
CA ARG A 329 5.45 -13.43 -21.90
C ARG A 329 4.53 -12.63 -22.81
N LEU A 330 3.27 -13.03 -22.99
CA LEU A 330 2.27 -12.26 -23.74
C LEU A 330 1.89 -10.93 -23.08
N ASN A 331 2.27 -10.73 -21.81
CA ASN A 331 2.03 -9.51 -21.04
C ASN A 331 3.23 -8.55 -20.95
N ARG A 332 4.27 -8.77 -21.72
CA ARG A 332 5.46 -7.90 -21.76
C ARG A 332 5.39 -6.89 -22.88
#